data_0ddfe97eab3183b872506fb8e8b7e9b9
#
_entry.id   0ddfe97eab3183b872506fb8e8b7e9b9
#
_cell.length_a   1.000
_cell.length_b   1.000
_cell.length_c   1.000
_cell.angle_alpha   90.00
_cell.angle_beta   90.00
_cell.angle_gamma   90.00
#
_symmetry.space_group_name_H-M   'P 1'
#
loop_
_entity.id
_entity.type
_entity.pdbx_description
1 polymer ?
#
loop_
_entity_poly.entity_id
_entity_poly.type
_entity_poly.pdbx_seq_one_letter_code
_entity_poly.pdbx_strand_id
1 'polypeptide(L)'
;MNSSKMYIHLFDGFTIEYGGEVFNMRDYLSRQSLSLLEVLSLQDQNNVSRDFLMELFWENSDNPLSSLKFNIFRLRKLLKEIHTFQDIEFIHTEKGGYRFQPEVETIVDTSLFEKEFAAIE
;
A
#
# COMPACT_ATOMS: atom_id res chain seq x y z
N MET A 1 -19.51 17.72 2.53
CA MET A 1 -19.07 17.82 2.55
C MET A 1 -18.19 17.43 2.96
N ASN A 2 -17.77 17.12 3.07
CA ASN A 2 -16.81 16.83 3.52
C ASN A 2 -16.05 15.93 2.96
N SER A 3 -15.21 16.20 2.24
CA SER A 3 -14.26 15.35 1.72
C SER A 3 -13.42 14.83 2.83
N SER A 4 -13.54 13.61 3.10
CA SER A 4 -12.67 12.97 4.06
C SER A 4 -11.31 12.76 3.40
N LYS A 5 -10.28 13.09 4.13
CA LYS A 5 -8.91 12.85 3.68
C LYS A 5 -8.43 11.54 4.28
N MET A 6 -7.60 10.84 3.54
CA MET A 6 -6.97 9.62 4.03
C MET A 6 -5.53 9.93 4.43
N TYR A 7 -5.19 9.57 5.66
CA TYR A 7 -3.82 9.75 6.16
C TYR A 7 -3.19 8.39 6.33
N ILE A 8 -2.07 8.18 5.69
CA ILE A 8 -1.32 6.92 5.78
C ILE A 8 -0.02 7.20 6.51
N HIS A 9 0.13 6.56 7.67
CA HIS A 9 1.31 6.72 8.51
C HIS A 9 2.14 5.46 8.43
N LEU A 10 3.36 5.58 7.95
CA LEU A 10 4.25 4.44 7.76
C LEU A 10 5.31 4.31 8.84
N PHE A 11 5.46 5.33 9.66
CA PHE A 11 6.44 5.28 10.74
C PHE A 11 5.88 4.50 11.93
N ASP A 12 6.71 3.63 12.48
CA ASP A 12 6.36 2.85 13.67
C ASP A 12 5.08 2.04 13.48
N GLY A 13 4.96 1.46 12.30
CA GLY A 13 3.80 0.65 11.95
C GLY A 13 3.12 1.23 10.73
N PHE A 14 2.02 0.62 10.37
CA PHE A 14 1.27 1.06 9.20
C PHE A 14 -0.17 1.29 9.65
N THR A 15 -0.55 2.57 9.72
CA THR A 15 -1.92 2.92 10.07
C THR A 15 -2.54 3.77 8.97
N ILE A 16 -3.84 3.63 8.81
CA ILE A 16 -4.61 4.46 7.89
C ILE A 16 -5.72 5.12 8.70
N GLU A 17 -5.82 6.45 8.58
CA GLU A 17 -6.92 7.21 9.19
C GLU A 17 -7.84 7.66 8.08
N TYR A 18 -9.09 7.31 8.19
CA TYR A 18 -10.09 7.71 7.21
C TYR A 18 -11.48 7.68 7.82
N GLY A 19 -12.29 8.69 7.51
CA GLY A 19 -13.68 8.73 7.97
C GLY A 19 -13.81 8.78 9.48
N GLY A 20 -12.84 9.36 10.18
CA GLY A 20 -12.87 9.45 11.64
C GLY A 20 -12.41 8.19 12.35
N GLU A 21 -11.92 7.21 11.60
CA GLU A 21 -11.44 5.94 12.15
C GLU A 21 -9.96 5.75 11.90
N VAL A 22 -9.31 5.03 12.79
CA VAL A 22 -7.90 4.69 12.65
C VAL A 22 -7.77 3.18 12.53
N PHE A 23 -7.11 2.72 11.47
CA PHE A 23 -6.93 1.30 11.20
C PHE A 23 -5.45 0.94 11.31
N ASN A 24 -5.15 0.03 12.23
CA ASN A 24 -3.79 -0.54 12.28
C ASN A 24 -3.78 -1.68 11.27
N MET A 25 -3.11 -1.49 10.17
CA MET A 25 -3.21 -2.42 9.04
C MET A 25 -2.64 -3.81 9.34
N ARG A 26 -1.82 -3.93 10.38
CA ARG A 26 -1.34 -5.25 10.80
C ARG A 26 -2.48 -6.15 11.28
N ASP A 27 -3.58 -5.54 11.71
CA ASP A 27 -4.74 -6.31 12.19
C ASP A 27 -5.58 -6.86 11.05
N TYR A 28 -5.39 -6.36 9.84
CA TYR A 28 -6.24 -6.70 8.69
C TYR A 28 -5.50 -7.40 7.57
N LEU A 29 -4.20 -7.19 7.44
CA LEU A 29 -3.43 -7.71 6.33
C LEU A 29 -2.40 -8.74 6.79
N SER A 30 -2.14 -9.71 5.91
CA SER A 30 -1.04 -10.62 6.16
C SER A 30 0.27 -9.84 6.04
N ARG A 31 1.35 -10.42 6.56
CA ARG A 31 2.66 -9.75 6.49
C ARG A 31 3.05 -9.43 5.04
N GLN A 32 2.81 -10.38 4.12
CA GLN A 32 3.14 -10.18 2.72
C GLN A 32 2.30 -9.06 2.10
N SER A 33 1.01 -9.06 2.37
CA SER A 33 0.13 -8.01 1.86
C SER A 33 0.49 -6.65 2.43
N LEU A 34 0.86 -6.61 3.70
CA LEU A 34 1.27 -5.37 4.36
C LEU A 34 2.51 -4.79 3.69
N SER A 35 3.53 -5.63 3.48
CA SER A 35 4.78 -5.18 2.84
C SER A 35 4.52 -4.68 1.43
N LEU A 36 3.67 -5.38 0.70
CA LEU A 36 3.34 -4.98 -0.66
C LEU A 36 2.64 -3.63 -0.68
N LEU A 37 1.69 -3.43 0.23
CA LEU A 37 0.97 -2.16 0.31
C LEU A 37 1.91 -1.02 0.72
N GLU A 38 2.84 -1.28 1.64
CA GLU A 38 3.83 -0.29 2.05
C GLU A 38 4.67 0.19 0.87
N VAL A 39 5.19 -0.75 0.08
CA VAL A 39 6.02 -0.39 -1.07
C VAL A 39 5.22 0.43 -2.07
N LEU A 40 3.99 0.02 -2.36
CA LEU A 40 3.15 0.74 -3.30
C LEU A 40 2.79 2.13 -2.80
N SER A 41 2.48 2.27 -1.52
CA SER A 41 2.09 3.58 -0.97
C SER A 41 3.28 4.54 -0.90
N LEU A 42 4.50 4.02 -0.71
CA LEU A 42 5.70 4.86 -0.69
C LEU A 42 5.96 5.50 -2.06
N GLN A 43 5.52 4.86 -3.13
CA GLN A 43 5.69 5.39 -4.48
C GLN A 43 4.57 6.37 -4.86
N ASP A 44 3.57 6.47 -4.04
CA ASP A 44 2.46 7.43 -4.12
C ASP A 44 2.15 7.94 -5.53
N GLN A 45 1.08 7.43 -6.13
CA GLN A 45 0.60 7.82 -7.46
C GLN A 45 1.53 7.47 -8.62
N ASN A 46 2.69 6.89 -8.37
CA ASN A 46 3.58 6.47 -9.44
C ASN A 46 3.32 5.01 -9.79
N ASN A 47 3.47 4.69 -11.07
CA ASN A 47 3.36 3.31 -11.53
C ASN A 47 4.59 2.53 -11.06
N VAL A 48 4.36 1.46 -10.30
CA VAL A 48 5.44 0.59 -9.82
C VAL A 48 5.46 -0.63 -10.73
N SER A 49 6.59 -0.87 -11.39
CA SER A 49 6.67 -1.93 -12.39
C SER A 49 6.54 -3.32 -11.78
N ARG A 50 5.96 -4.23 -12.57
CA ARG A 50 5.88 -5.63 -12.15
C ARG A 50 7.27 -6.21 -11.95
N ASP A 51 8.20 -5.86 -12.84
CA ASP A 51 9.57 -6.37 -12.74
C ASP A 51 10.22 -5.98 -11.41
N PHE A 52 10.03 -4.73 -10.99
CA PHE A 52 10.56 -4.26 -9.71
C PHE A 52 9.96 -5.07 -8.56
N LEU A 53 8.65 -5.25 -8.57
CA LEU A 53 7.97 -5.96 -7.49
C LEU A 53 8.36 -7.44 -7.45
N MET A 54 8.48 -8.07 -8.62
CA MET A 54 8.89 -9.47 -8.70
C MET A 54 10.31 -9.65 -8.18
N GLU A 55 11.21 -8.74 -8.53
CA GLU A 55 12.58 -8.79 -8.06
C GLU A 55 12.66 -8.57 -6.56
N LEU A 56 11.88 -7.63 -6.05
CA LEU A 56 11.92 -7.27 -4.63
C LEU A 56 11.36 -8.37 -3.74
N PHE A 57 10.24 -9.00 -4.13
CA PHE A 57 9.54 -9.93 -3.26
C PHE A 57 9.62 -11.40 -3.66
N TRP A 58 9.81 -11.68 -4.94
CA TRP A 58 9.71 -13.05 -5.44
C TRP A 58 10.86 -13.45 -6.34
N GLU A 59 12.03 -12.91 -6.06
CA GLU A 59 13.24 -13.19 -6.85
C GLU A 59 13.54 -14.69 -6.95
N ASN A 60 13.30 -15.42 -5.85
CA ASN A 60 13.60 -16.83 -5.81
C ASN A 60 12.38 -17.73 -6.05
N SER A 61 11.28 -17.15 -6.48
CA SER A 61 10.08 -17.91 -6.78
C SER A 61 10.20 -18.61 -8.13
N ASP A 62 9.62 -19.80 -8.25
CA ASP A 62 9.59 -20.52 -9.52
C ASP A 62 8.71 -19.78 -10.56
N ASN A 63 7.73 -19.02 -10.08
CA ASN A 63 6.85 -18.27 -10.96
C ASN A 63 6.52 -16.92 -10.34
N PRO A 64 7.45 -15.96 -10.45
CA PRO A 64 7.27 -14.64 -9.82
C PRO A 64 6.01 -13.90 -10.27
N LEU A 65 5.67 -14.02 -11.55
CA LEU A 65 4.49 -13.30 -12.05
C LEU A 65 3.20 -13.82 -11.44
N SER A 66 3.07 -15.13 -11.31
CA SER A 66 1.89 -15.70 -10.65
C SER A 66 1.84 -15.30 -9.19
N SER A 67 2.98 -15.28 -8.51
CA SER A 67 3.06 -14.87 -7.12
C SER A 67 2.61 -13.43 -6.96
N LEU A 68 3.09 -12.56 -7.85
CA LEU A 68 2.71 -11.14 -7.82
C LEU A 68 1.20 -10.98 -8.02
N LYS A 69 0.67 -11.59 -9.07
CA LYS A 69 -0.77 -11.44 -9.39
C LYS A 69 -1.64 -11.98 -8.26
N PHE A 70 -1.26 -13.12 -7.69
CA PHE A 70 -2.01 -13.69 -6.57
C PHE A 70 -1.99 -12.75 -5.37
N ASN A 71 -0.84 -12.18 -5.05
CA ASN A 71 -0.72 -11.31 -3.89
C ASN A 71 -1.41 -9.96 -4.08
N ILE A 72 -1.43 -9.44 -5.29
CA ILE A 72 -2.22 -8.24 -5.58
C ILE A 72 -3.71 -8.53 -5.41
N PHE A 73 -4.16 -9.68 -5.94
CA PHE A 73 -5.56 -10.08 -5.78
C PHE A 73 -5.94 -10.20 -4.31
N ARG A 74 -5.09 -10.86 -3.54
CA ARG A 74 -5.33 -11.06 -2.11
C ARG A 74 -5.35 -9.74 -1.34
N LEU A 75 -4.41 -8.85 -1.65
CA LEU A 75 -4.35 -7.55 -1.01
C LEU A 75 -5.63 -6.75 -1.27
N ARG A 76 -6.07 -6.74 -2.53
CA ARG A 76 -7.32 -6.04 -2.88
C ARG A 76 -8.51 -6.63 -2.13
N LYS A 77 -8.56 -7.94 -2.03
CA LYS A 77 -9.65 -8.61 -1.34
C LYS A 77 -9.66 -8.26 0.15
N LEU A 78 -8.50 -8.31 0.80
CA LEU A 78 -8.40 -8.01 2.22
C LEU A 78 -8.79 -6.57 2.51
N LEU A 79 -8.41 -5.64 1.65
CA LEU A 79 -8.79 -4.23 1.83
C LEU A 79 -10.31 -4.05 1.72
N LYS A 80 -10.94 -4.75 0.79
CA LYS A 80 -12.38 -4.64 0.61
C LYS A 80 -13.18 -5.30 1.72
N GLU A 81 -12.56 -6.18 2.50
CA GLU A 81 -13.22 -6.77 3.66
C GLU A 81 -13.31 -5.79 4.82
N ILE A 82 -12.57 -4.71 4.78
CA ILE A 82 -12.71 -3.64 5.76
C ILE A 82 -13.88 -2.78 5.28
N HIS A 83 -14.96 -2.78 6.06
CA HIS A 83 -16.21 -2.13 5.65
C HIS A 83 -16.00 -0.70 5.13
N THR A 84 -15.21 0.08 5.85
CA THR A 84 -14.95 1.48 5.52
C THR A 84 -14.28 1.63 4.16
N PHE A 85 -13.52 0.61 3.72
CA PHE A 85 -12.76 0.67 2.48
C PHE A 85 -13.39 -0.11 1.32
N GLN A 86 -14.56 -0.70 1.53
CA GLN A 86 -15.10 -1.63 0.52
C GLN A 86 -15.37 -0.99 -0.84
N ASP A 87 -15.59 0.32 -0.86
CA ASP A 87 -15.86 1.04 -2.11
C ASP A 87 -14.66 1.82 -2.62
N ILE A 88 -13.50 1.66 -2.01
CA ILE A 88 -12.28 2.39 -2.40
C ILE A 88 -11.36 1.47 -3.19
N GLU A 89 -10.96 1.91 -4.39
CA GLU A 89 -9.97 1.20 -5.17
C GLU A 89 -8.60 1.79 -4.83
N PHE A 90 -7.85 1.06 -4.03
CA PHE A 90 -6.52 1.53 -3.61
C PHE A 90 -5.46 1.33 -4.67
N ILE A 91 -5.56 0.24 -5.42
CA ILE A 91 -4.50 -0.19 -6.33
C ILE A 91 -5.07 -0.31 -7.73
N HIS A 92 -4.49 0.43 -8.66
CA HIS A 92 -4.91 0.43 -10.04
C HIS A 92 -3.91 -0.35 -10.88
N THR A 93 -4.43 -1.23 -11.75
CA THR A 93 -3.58 -1.96 -12.67
C THR A 93 -3.25 -1.03 -13.83
N GLU A 94 -1.96 -0.85 -14.08
CA GLU A 94 -1.48 0.01 -15.15
C GLU A 94 -0.69 -0.82 -16.14
N LYS A 95 -0.39 -0.25 -17.28
CA LYS A 95 0.44 -0.94 -18.26
C LYS A 95 1.82 -1.19 -17.64
N GLY A 96 2.14 -2.45 -17.45
CA GLY A 96 3.43 -2.87 -16.92
C GLY A 96 3.58 -2.78 -15.41
N GLY A 97 2.51 -2.46 -14.66
CA GLY A 97 2.66 -2.34 -13.23
C GLY A 97 1.39 -2.00 -12.48
N TYR A 98 1.57 -1.46 -11.29
CA TYR A 98 0.47 -1.10 -10.41
C TYR A 98 0.73 0.26 -9.81
N ARG A 99 -0.36 0.99 -9.57
CA ARG A 99 -0.28 2.34 -9.00
C ARG A 99 -1.17 2.41 -7.76
N PHE A 100 -0.60 2.93 -6.68
CA PHE A 100 -1.36 3.17 -5.45
C PHE A 100 -1.99 4.56 -5.56
N GLN A 101 -3.29 4.61 -5.70
CA GLN A 101 -3.99 5.87 -5.77
C GLN A 101 -5.44 5.70 -5.35
N PRO A 102 -5.71 5.76 -4.04
CA PRO A 102 -7.09 5.77 -3.57
C PRO A 102 -7.81 6.95 -4.19
N GLU A 103 -9.10 6.79 -4.45
CA GLU A 103 -9.85 7.85 -5.12
C GLU A 103 -10.35 8.90 -4.12
N VAL A 104 -9.55 9.20 -3.13
CA VAL A 104 -9.80 10.24 -2.13
C VAL A 104 -8.49 10.96 -1.92
N GLU A 105 -8.59 12.19 -1.42
CA GLU A 105 -7.37 12.93 -1.13
C GLU A 105 -6.55 12.15 -0.10
N THR A 106 -5.29 11.86 -0.42
CA THR A 106 -4.46 10.99 0.40
C THR A 106 -3.14 11.67 0.73
N ILE A 107 -2.75 11.58 1.99
CA ILE A 107 -1.47 12.09 2.46
C ILE A 107 -0.71 10.91 3.05
N VAL A 108 0.47 10.64 2.49
CA VAL A 108 1.33 9.56 3.00
C VAL A 108 2.41 10.23 3.85
N ASP A 109 2.38 9.95 5.14
CA ASP A 109 3.30 10.58 6.06
C ASP A 109 4.54 9.72 6.25
N THR A 110 5.63 10.16 5.62
CA THR A 110 6.94 9.53 5.76
C THR A 110 7.94 10.49 6.38
N SER A 111 7.48 11.64 6.85
CA SER A 111 8.38 12.69 7.28
C SER A 111 9.30 12.26 8.41
N LEU A 112 8.81 11.47 9.35
CA LEU A 112 9.61 11.01 10.47
C LEU A 112 10.68 10.03 10.00
N PHE A 113 10.33 9.18 9.05
CA PHE A 113 11.27 8.23 8.45
C PHE A 113 12.39 8.99 7.73
N GLU A 114 12.04 10.03 7.00
CA GLU A 114 13.02 10.85 6.30
C GLU A 114 13.94 11.57 7.28
N LYS A 115 13.41 12.08 8.39
CA LYS A 115 14.20 12.74 9.40
C LYS A 115 15.20 11.79 10.04
N GLU A 116 14.82 10.56 10.28
CA GLU A 116 15.71 9.58 10.86
C GLU A 116 16.82 9.21 9.90
N PHE A 117 16.53 9.11 8.62
CA PHE A 117 17.55 8.88 7.62
C PHE A 117 18.54 10.04 7.57
N ALA A 118 18.05 11.26 7.61
CA ALA A 118 18.91 12.42 7.59
C ALA A 118 19.82 12.47 8.83
N ALA A 119 19.32 12.01 9.96
CA ALA A 119 20.10 12.02 11.21
C ALA A 119 21.23 11.00 11.18
N ILE A 120 21.07 9.93 10.40
CA ILE A 120 22.07 8.88 10.32
C ILE A 120 23.26 9.32 9.46
N GLU A 121 23.04 10.19 8.51
CA GLU A 121 24.09 10.74 7.68
C GLU A 121 24.92 11.76 8.43
#